data_b5f4eff7f1afaa1e9c73f659fb8b943e
#
_entry.id   b5f4eff7f1afaa1e9c73f659fb8b943e
#
_cell.length_a   1.000
_cell.length_b   1.000
_cell.length_c   1.000
_cell.angle_alpha   90.00
_cell.angle_beta   90.00
_cell.angle_gamma   90.00
#
_symmetry.space_group_name_H-M   'P 1'
#
loop_
_entity.id
_entity.type
_entity.pdbx_description
1 polymer ?
#
loop_
_entity_poly.entity_id
_entity_poly.type
_entity_poly.pdbx_seq_one_letter_code
_entity_poly.pdbx_strand_id
1 'polypeptide(L)'
;MTDEKMDIDQKDKQRLEDMSSFVIEGGHKLSGTIMPQGAKNEALEVISAVLLTRDEVKISNVPEILDVKNLILLLQDMGVEIHRQEKGVYTFKADSLDESYISSEEFVRKCARLRGSVMVVGPLLARFGHAYFPKPGGDKIGRRRVDTHIQGMINLGAELTYDSKLRAFYLSCRNAREHGDAGSGDPANGSSDNGASCTVGGHFLKGAYMLLDEASVTGTANILMAATLAEGKTTIYNAACEPYVQQLSKMLVAMGADITGIGSNLLTINGVSELQGAEHTILPDMIEVGSFIGMAAMNRSSITIKNVSYENLGIIPECFRRLGIKLEQRGDDIFVPEQECYEIESFLDGS
;
A
#
# COMPACT_ATOMS: atom_id res chain seq x y z
N MET A 1 15.98 -16.63 37.17
CA MET A 1 15.75 -16.51 35.72
C MET A 1 14.36 -17.06 35.45
N THR A 2 13.42 -16.23 35.70
CA THR A 2 11.97 -16.46 35.51
C THR A 2 11.40 -15.13 35.09
N ASP A 3 10.44 -15.19 34.19
CA ASP A 3 9.52 -14.11 33.79
C ASP A 3 9.96 -13.18 32.65
N GLU A 4 9.76 -13.72 31.41
CA GLU A 4 9.45 -12.89 30.25
C GLU A 4 8.44 -13.60 29.33
N LYS A 5 7.31 -13.98 29.89
CA LYS A 5 6.08 -14.18 29.14
C LYS A 5 5.04 -13.22 29.69
N MET A 6 5.15 -11.97 29.32
CA MET A 6 4.06 -11.04 29.56
C MET A 6 2.90 -11.44 28.65
N ASP A 7 1.83 -11.85 29.31
CA ASP A 7 0.60 -12.34 28.74
C ASP A 7 0.05 -11.33 27.71
N ILE A 8 -0.29 -11.78 26.51
CA ILE A 8 -0.79 -10.96 25.39
C ILE A 8 -2.02 -10.15 25.82
N ASP A 9 -2.83 -10.71 26.72
CA ASP A 9 -4.00 -10.05 27.31
C ASP A 9 -3.65 -8.86 28.24
N GLN A 10 -2.50 -8.87 28.90
CA GLN A 10 -2.04 -7.74 29.70
C GLN A 10 -1.49 -6.61 28.85
N LYS A 11 -0.80 -6.90 27.73
CA LYS A 11 -0.34 -5.88 26.78
C LYS A 11 -1.50 -5.20 26.05
N ASP A 12 -2.53 -5.93 25.73
CA ASP A 12 -3.73 -5.35 25.11
C ASP A 12 -4.57 -4.56 26.12
N LYS A 13 -4.58 -4.93 27.40
CA LYS A 13 -5.19 -4.15 28.49
C LYS A 13 -4.38 -2.88 28.80
N GLN A 14 -3.06 -2.98 28.86
CA GLN A 14 -2.18 -1.80 29.04
C GLN A 14 -2.32 -0.80 27.88
N ARG A 15 -2.55 -1.27 26.64
CA ARG A 15 -2.86 -0.41 25.48
C ARG A 15 -4.22 0.27 25.56
N LEU A 16 -5.21 -0.33 26.21
CA LEU A 16 -6.53 0.26 26.43
C LEU A 16 -6.51 1.30 27.56
N GLU A 17 -5.61 1.15 28.53
CA GLU A 17 -5.39 2.12 29.61
C GLU A 17 -4.55 3.32 29.15
N ASP A 18 -3.72 3.17 28.12
CA ASP A 18 -2.95 4.26 27.47
C ASP A 18 -3.74 4.98 26.35
N MET A 19 -5.05 4.83 26.27
CA MET A 19 -5.86 5.58 25.30
C MET A 19 -5.88 7.06 25.67
N SER A 20 -5.01 7.82 25.01
CA SER A 20 -5.06 9.28 25.03
C SER A 20 -6.40 9.75 24.49
N SER A 21 -7.06 10.65 25.19
CA SER A 21 -8.27 11.32 24.69
C SER A 21 -7.95 12.75 24.30
N PHE A 22 -8.60 13.23 23.24
CA PHE A 22 -8.53 14.63 22.86
C PHE A 22 -9.69 15.38 23.51
N VAL A 23 -9.39 16.52 24.13
CA VAL A 23 -10.39 17.49 24.55
C VAL A 23 -10.37 18.62 23.53
N ILE A 24 -11.50 18.86 22.86
CA ILE A 24 -11.60 19.84 21.79
C ILE A 24 -12.56 20.93 22.22
N GLU A 25 -12.08 22.16 22.30
CA GLU A 25 -12.91 23.35 22.48
C GLU A 25 -13.15 23.98 21.10
N GLY A 26 -14.41 24.00 20.66
CA GLY A 26 -14.80 24.58 19.38
C GLY A 26 -14.99 26.09 19.43
N GLY A 27 -15.29 26.71 18.28
CA GLY A 27 -15.62 28.12 18.17
C GLY A 27 -14.43 29.08 18.06
N HIS A 28 -13.21 28.56 17.95
CA HIS A 28 -12.00 29.37 17.79
C HIS A 28 -11.58 29.46 16.33
N LYS A 29 -11.21 30.65 15.86
CA LYS A 29 -10.56 30.82 14.56
C LYS A 29 -9.14 30.29 14.60
N LEU A 30 -8.76 29.60 13.55
CA LEU A 30 -7.42 29.08 13.35
C LEU A 30 -6.59 30.05 12.51
N SER A 31 -5.29 30.10 12.76
CA SER A 31 -4.34 30.88 11.97
C SER A 31 -2.96 30.24 12.00
N GLY A 32 -2.13 30.57 11.02
CA GLY A 32 -0.76 30.08 10.95
C GLY A 32 -0.53 29.12 9.80
N THR A 33 0.43 28.22 9.96
CA THR A 33 0.85 27.28 8.92
C THR A 33 0.72 25.84 9.39
N ILE A 34 0.32 24.95 8.48
CA ILE A 34 0.29 23.50 8.68
C ILE A 34 0.93 22.81 7.49
N MET A 35 1.54 21.67 7.70
CA MET A 35 2.15 20.85 6.66
C MET A 35 1.55 19.44 6.70
N PRO A 36 1.05 18.92 5.57
CA PRO A 36 0.56 17.57 5.50
C PRO A 36 1.70 16.57 5.69
N GLN A 37 1.39 15.40 6.25
CA GLN A 37 2.32 14.28 6.29
C GLN A 37 2.42 13.61 4.91
N GLY A 38 3.33 12.63 4.79
CA GLY A 38 3.37 11.75 3.63
C GLY A 38 2.06 10.96 3.48
N ALA A 39 1.65 10.73 2.24
CA ALA A 39 0.39 10.06 1.91
C ALA A 39 0.35 8.62 2.45
N LYS A 40 -0.61 8.33 3.32
CA LYS A 40 -0.80 7.01 3.93
C LYS A 40 -0.96 5.91 2.88
N ASN A 41 -1.84 6.13 1.91
CA ASN A 41 -2.18 5.09 0.94
C ASN A 41 -0.98 4.78 0.03
N GLU A 42 -0.27 5.80 -0.43
CA GLU A 42 0.97 5.63 -1.18
C GLU A 42 2.03 4.88 -0.36
N ALA A 43 2.20 5.25 0.92
CA ALA A 43 3.14 4.58 1.82
C ALA A 43 2.88 3.07 1.91
N LEU A 44 1.61 2.65 2.04
CA LEU A 44 1.25 1.23 2.10
C LEU A 44 1.57 0.50 0.79
N GLU A 45 1.43 1.18 -0.34
CA GLU A 45 1.71 0.62 -1.67
C GLU A 45 3.22 0.51 -1.93
N VAL A 46 3.96 1.62 -1.80
CA VAL A 46 5.40 1.65 -2.13
C VAL A 46 6.25 0.84 -1.13
N ILE A 47 5.87 0.80 0.15
CA ILE A 47 6.53 -0.04 1.16
C ILE A 47 6.28 -1.52 0.88
N SER A 48 5.11 -1.91 0.38
CA SER A 48 4.86 -3.30 -0.02
C SER A 48 5.62 -3.68 -1.29
N ALA A 49 5.83 -2.73 -2.21
CA ALA A 49 6.56 -2.95 -3.46
C ALA A 49 8.05 -3.30 -3.24
N VAL A 50 8.64 -2.97 -2.08
CA VAL A 50 10.05 -3.35 -1.78
C VAL A 50 10.25 -4.86 -1.79
N LEU A 51 9.19 -5.65 -1.57
CA LEU A 51 9.23 -7.10 -1.62
C LEU A 51 9.49 -7.65 -3.02
N LEU A 52 9.35 -6.84 -4.08
CA LEU A 52 9.55 -7.25 -5.47
C LEU A 52 11.03 -7.32 -5.89
N THR A 53 11.94 -6.77 -5.11
CA THR A 53 13.38 -6.78 -5.41
C THR A 53 14.21 -7.29 -4.22
N ARG A 54 15.44 -7.72 -4.50
CA ARG A 54 16.44 -8.03 -3.47
C ARG A 54 17.36 -6.85 -3.17
N ASP A 55 17.35 -5.85 -4.06
CA ASP A 55 18.18 -4.67 -3.92
C ASP A 55 17.60 -3.72 -2.87
N GLU A 56 18.45 -2.81 -2.40
CA GLU A 56 18.05 -1.80 -1.45
C GLU A 56 17.11 -0.76 -2.10
N VAL A 57 16.00 -0.47 -1.42
CA VAL A 57 15.04 0.56 -1.79
C VAL A 57 15.00 1.61 -0.69
N LYS A 58 15.18 2.89 -1.06
CA LYS A 58 15.09 4.02 -0.14
C LYS A 58 13.78 4.75 -0.32
N ILE A 59 13.03 4.94 0.77
CA ILE A 59 11.75 5.65 0.77
C ILE A 59 11.82 6.82 1.75
N SER A 60 11.49 8.01 1.25
CA SER A 60 11.47 9.26 2.01
C SER A 60 10.04 9.76 2.21
N ASN A 61 9.85 10.69 3.16
CA ASN A 61 8.56 11.25 3.58
C ASN A 61 7.54 10.18 4.06
N VAL A 62 8.04 9.11 4.67
CA VAL A 62 7.21 8.04 5.26
C VAL A 62 6.46 8.60 6.46
N PRO A 63 5.09 8.56 6.50
CA PRO A 63 4.33 9.10 7.61
C PRO A 63 4.46 8.23 8.87
N GLU A 64 4.55 8.88 10.04
CA GLU A 64 4.69 8.19 11.33
C GLU A 64 3.34 7.79 11.94
N ILE A 65 2.48 7.15 11.16
CA ILE A 65 1.15 6.68 11.58
C ILE A 65 1.16 5.19 11.90
N LEU A 66 0.20 4.76 12.71
CA LEU A 66 0.15 3.40 13.25
C LEU A 66 0.11 2.32 12.16
N ASP A 67 -0.71 2.52 11.13
CA ASP A 67 -0.85 1.54 10.03
C ASP A 67 0.46 1.33 9.28
N VAL A 68 1.20 2.42 9.01
CA VAL A 68 2.50 2.35 8.33
C VAL A 68 3.55 1.70 9.23
N LYS A 69 3.58 2.05 10.52
CA LYS A 69 4.47 1.39 11.50
C LYS A 69 4.20 -0.12 11.61
N ASN A 70 2.92 -0.50 11.64
CA ASN A 70 2.53 -1.92 11.68
C ASN A 70 2.93 -2.67 10.40
N LEU A 71 2.84 -2.03 9.22
CA LEU A 71 3.32 -2.62 7.97
C LEU A 71 4.85 -2.80 8.01
N ILE A 72 5.59 -1.79 8.44
CA ILE A 72 7.06 -1.86 8.59
C ILE A 72 7.45 -3.02 9.52
N LEU A 73 6.77 -3.16 10.67
CA LEU A 73 7.01 -4.28 11.60
C LEU A 73 6.67 -5.62 10.96
N LEU A 74 5.58 -5.71 10.19
CA LEU A 74 5.23 -6.94 9.46
C LEU A 74 6.32 -7.34 8.47
N LEU A 75 6.85 -6.38 7.69
CA LEU A 75 7.94 -6.63 6.75
C LEU A 75 9.22 -7.06 7.48
N GLN A 76 9.53 -6.43 8.61
CA GLN A 76 10.67 -6.81 9.44
C GLN A 76 10.57 -8.25 9.95
N ASP A 77 9.38 -8.65 10.42
CA ASP A 77 9.11 -10.04 10.83
C ASP A 77 9.23 -11.04 9.65
N MET A 78 8.97 -10.59 8.42
CA MET A 78 9.16 -11.38 7.19
C MET A 78 10.64 -11.52 6.79
N GLY A 79 11.57 -10.86 7.48
CA GLY A 79 13.00 -10.90 7.19
C GLY A 79 13.52 -9.73 6.34
N VAL A 80 12.72 -8.68 6.10
CA VAL A 80 13.21 -7.48 5.44
C VAL A 80 14.16 -6.73 6.37
N GLU A 81 15.37 -6.45 5.91
CA GLU A 81 16.30 -5.57 6.62
C GLU A 81 15.82 -4.12 6.47
N ILE A 82 15.58 -3.45 7.59
CA ILE A 82 15.01 -2.10 7.60
C ILE A 82 15.86 -1.18 8.46
N HIS A 83 16.36 -0.10 7.87
CA HIS A 83 17.14 0.92 8.56
C HIS A 83 16.45 2.28 8.45
N ARG A 84 16.15 2.88 9.59
CA ARG A 84 15.70 4.26 9.66
C ARG A 84 16.92 5.18 9.66
N GLN A 85 17.11 5.95 8.58
CA GLN A 85 18.21 6.89 8.45
C GLN A 85 17.95 8.18 9.25
N GLU A 86 16.74 8.73 9.11
CA GLU A 86 16.25 9.90 9.83
C GLU A 86 14.72 9.86 9.93
N LYS A 87 14.09 10.90 10.47
CA LYS A 87 12.63 10.96 10.57
C LYS A 87 12.00 10.90 9.18
N GLY A 88 11.16 9.89 8.96
CA GLY A 88 10.45 9.69 7.69
C GLY A 88 11.33 9.16 6.54
N VAL A 89 12.58 8.76 6.78
CA VAL A 89 13.46 8.19 5.75
C VAL A 89 13.92 6.80 6.17
N TYR A 90 13.62 5.81 5.33
CA TYR A 90 13.92 4.41 5.56
C TYR A 90 14.60 3.79 4.34
N THR A 91 15.51 2.84 4.58
CA THR A 91 15.98 1.90 3.57
C THR A 91 15.46 0.52 3.89
N PHE A 92 15.08 -0.21 2.84
CA PHE A 92 14.51 -1.55 2.91
C PHE A 92 15.34 -2.47 2.01
N LYS A 93 15.69 -3.65 2.50
CA LYS A 93 16.35 -4.68 1.71
C LYS A 93 15.67 -6.02 1.94
N ALA A 94 15.00 -6.53 0.92
CA ALA A 94 14.22 -7.77 0.99
C ALA A 94 14.97 -8.93 0.30
N ASP A 95 16.26 -9.09 0.59
CA ASP A 95 17.11 -10.12 -0.01
C ASP A 95 16.77 -11.52 0.52
N SER A 96 16.62 -11.65 1.84
CA SER A 96 16.45 -12.94 2.53
C SER A 96 15.14 -12.96 3.31
N LEU A 97 14.02 -13.30 2.64
CA LEU A 97 12.73 -13.42 3.28
C LEU A 97 12.53 -14.81 3.91
N ASP A 98 11.88 -14.85 5.07
CA ASP A 98 11.54 -16.09 5.77
C ASP A 98 10.21 -16.66 5.26
N GLU A 99 10.29 -17.58 4.31
CA GLU A 99 9.11 -18.25 3.73
C GLU A 99 8.34 -19.07 4.78
N SER A 100 9.02 -19.58 5.81
CA SER A 100 8.36 -20.33 6.89
C SER A 100 7.49 -19.41 7.74
N TYR A 101 7.94 -18.19 7.99
CA TYR A 101 7.16 -17.17 8.68
C TYR A 101 5.96 -16.69 7.82
N ILE A 102 6.17 -16.42 6.52
CA ILE A 102 5.11 -15.99 5.59
C ILE A 102 3.97 -17.02 5.50
N SER A 103 4.28 -18.29 5.71
CA SER A 103 3.31 -19.39 5.73
C SER A 103 2.77 -19.73 7.14
N SER A 104 3.10 -18.94 8.16
CA SER A 104 2.76 -19.22 9.56
C SER A 104 1.40 -18.66 9.98
N GLU A 105 0.82 -19.26 11.04
CA GLU A 105 -0.38 -18.72 11.69
C GLU A 105 -0.15 -17.31 12.26
N GLU A 106 1.06 -17.02 12.73
CA GLU A 106 1.41 -15.71 13.26
C GLU A 106 1.34 -14.62 12.19
N PHE A 107 1.89 -14.89 11.00
CA PHE A 107 1.79 -13.98 9.85
C PHE A 107 0.32 -13.69 9.50
N VAL A 108 -0.50 -14.75 9.34
CA VAL A 108 -1.91 -14.60 9.01
C VAL A 108 -2.65 -13.77 10.08
N ARG A 109 -2.35 -14.02 11.37
CA ARG A 109 -2.93 -13.27 12.48
C ARG A 109 -2.54 -11.79 12.47
N LYS A 110 -1.26 -11.47 12.20
CA LYS A 110 -0.79 -10.06 12.10
C LYS A 110 -1.42 -9.36 10.89
N CYS A 111 -1.47 -10.02 9.74
CA CYS A 111 -2.14 -9.49 8.55
C CYS A 111 -3.63 -9.21 8.79
N ALA A 112 -4.33 -10.07 9.53
CA ALA A 112 -5.75 -9.89 9.85
C ALA A 112 -6.03 -8.66 10.73
N ARG A 113 -5.02 -8.08 11.38
CA ARG A 113 -5.16 -6.86 12.20
C ARG A 113 -4.85 -5.57 11.41
N LEU A 114 -4.20 -5.68 10.27
CA LEU A 114 -3.76 -4.56 9.45
C LEU A 114 -4.44 -4.59 8.08
N ARG A 115 -5.27 -3.58 7.76
CA ARG A 115 -5.92 -3.50 6.44
C ARG A 115 -4.90 -3.43 5.30
N GLY A 116 -3.82 -2.66 5.48
CA GLY A 116 -2.76 -2.49 4.50
C GLY A 116 -1.97 -3.75 4.17
N SER A 117 -2.09 -4.81 5.00
CA SER A 117 -1.43 -6.11 4.73
C SER A 117 -1.86 -6.77 3.43
N VAL A 118 -3.04 -6.42 2.90
CA VAL A 118 -3.48 -6.92 1.60
C VAL A 118 -2.49 -6.57 0.49
N MET A 119 -1.73 -5.49 0.64
CA MET A 119 -0.79 -5.01 -0.36
C MET A 119 0.45 -5.91 -0.54
N VAL A 120 0.80 -6.74 0.45
CA VAL A 120 1.93 -7.66 0.31
C VAL A 120 1.59 -8.90 -0.54
N VAL A 121 0.30 -9.17 -0.80
CA VAL A 121 -0.15 -10.39 -1.49
C VAL A 121 0.36 -10.47 -2.92
N GLY A 122 0.23 -9.38 -3.70
CA GLY A 122 0.74 -9.32 -5.07
C GLY A 122 2.25 -9.55 -5.17
N PRO A 123 3.06 -8.79 -4.41
CA PRO A 123 4.50 -9.02 -4.35
C PRO A 123 4.91 -10.43 -3.94
N LEU A 124 4.29 -10.99 -2.90
CA LEU A 124 4.59 -12.36 -2.46
C LEU A 124 4.23 -13.39 -3.53
N LEU A 125 3.07 -13.25 -4.14
CA LEU A 125 2.63 -14.15 -5.20
C LEU A 125 3.55 -14.09 -6.42
N ALA A 126 3.99 -12.88 -6.81
CA ALA A 126 4.91 -12.68 -7.91
C ALA A 126 6.30 -13.28 -7.62
N ARG A 127 6.78 -13.18 -6.39
CA ARG A 127 8.13 -13.60 -6.00
C ARG A 127 8.24 -15.07 -5.62
N PHE A 128 7.22 -15.63 -4.95
CA PHE A 128 7.24 -17.00 -4.38
C PHE A 128 6.23 -17.93 -5.05
N GLY A 129 5.34 -17.42 -5.91
CA GLY A 129 4.28 -18.21 -6.51
C GLY A 129 3.15 -18.58 -5.56
N HIS A 130 3.18 -18.13 -4.33
CA HIS A 130 2.11 -18.35 -3.36
C HIS A 130 2.01 -17.21 -2.35
N ALA A 131 0.81 -16.98 -1.81
CA ALA A 131 0.55 -16.02 -0.74
C ALA A 131 -0.73 -16.37 0.02
N TYR A 132 -0.73 -16.10 1.33
CA TYR A 132 -1.96 -16.08 2.09
C TYR A 132 -2.67 -14.74 1.93
N PHE A 133 -3.99 -14.82 1.74
CA PHE A 133 -4.87 -13.67 1.71
C PHE A 133 -5.81 -13.75 2.93
N PRO A 134 -5.38 -13.27 4.10
CA PRO A 134 -6.21 -13.27 5.28
C PRO A 134 -7.35 -12.27 5.15
N LYS A 135 -8.44 -12.47 5.88
CA LYS A 135 -9.50 -11.46 5.95
C LYS A 135 -8.92 -10.17 6.52
N PRO A 136 -8.85 -9.08 5.73
CA PRO A 136 -8.21 -7.85 6.20
C PRO A 136 -8.94 -7.24 7.39
N GLY A 137 -8.19 -6.83 8.40
CA GLY A 137 -8.68 -6.11 9.57
C GLY A 137 -8.85 -4.61 9.33
N GLY A 138 -8.61 -3.82 10.38
CA GLY A 138 -8.71 -2.37 10.39
C GLY A 138 -10.08 -1.85 10.81
N ASP A 139 -10.32 -0.55 10.64
CA ASP A 139 -11.51 0.14 11.10
C ASP A 139 -12.80 -0.37 10.46
N LYS A 140 -13.85 -0.50 11.26
CA LYS A 140 -15.18 -0.93 10.82
C LYS A 140 -15.98 0.25 10.23
N ILE A 141 -15.52 0.79 9.11
CA ILE A 141 -16.18 1.92 8.43
C ILE A 141 -17.11 1.52 7.29
N GLY A 142 -17.49 0.24 7.23
CA GLY A 142 -18.40 -0.31 6.23
C GLY A 142 -17.79 -1.50 5.47
N ARG A 143 -18.58 -2.04 4.51
CA ARG A 143 -18.15 -3.15 3.66
C ARG A 143 -17.12 -2.65 2.66
N ARG A 144 -15.93 -3.25 2.69
CA ARG A 144 -14.85 -2.99 1.73
C ARG A 144 -14.56 -4.27 0.97
N ARG A 145 -14.79 -4.22 -0.31
CA ARG A 145 -14.57 -5.35 -1.22
C ARG A 145 -13.06 -5.66 -1.33
N VAL A 146 -12.75 -6.93 -1.50
CA VAL A 146 -11.41 -7.45 -1.79
C VAL A 146 -11.42 -8.33 -3.04
N ASP A 147 -12.59 -8.44 -3.66
CA ASP A 147 -12.84 -9.29 -4.83
C ASP A 147 -11.94 -8.87 -5.99
N THR A 148 -11.75 -7.56 -6.21
CA THR A 148 -10.88 -7.01 -7.26
C THR A 148 -9.45 -7.55 -7.14
N HIS A 149 -8.89 -7.61 -5.91
CA HIS A 149 -7.55 -8.18 -5.69
C HIS A 149 -7.53 -9.66 -6.08
N ILE A 150 -8.47 -10.46 -5.56
CA ILE A 150 -8.53 -11.90 -5.78
C ILE A 150 -8.72 -12.20 -7.26
N GLN A 151 -9.70 -11.54 -7.91
CA GLN A 151 -9.98 -11.75 -9.31
C GLN A 151 -8.78 -11.38 -10.21
N GLY A 152 -8.10 -10.29 -9.87
CA GLY A 152 -6.87 -9.89 -10.57
C GLY A 152 -5.78 -10.96 -10.50
N MET A 153 -5.55 -11.54 -9.31
CA MET A 153 -4.57 -12.62 -9.15
C MET A 153 -4.97 -13.89 -9.90
N ILE A 154 -6.27 -14.25 -9.89
CA ILE A 154 -6.79 -15.36 -10.66
C ILE A 154 -6.60 -15.12 -12.16
N ASN A 155 -6.86 -13.92 -12.66
CA ASN A 155 -6.64 -13.56 -14.06
C ASN A 155 -5.15 -13.67 -14.47
N LEU A 156 -4.24 -13.40 -13.54
CA LEU A 156 -2.80 -13.61 -13.73
C LEU A 156 -2.38 -15.08 -13.60
N GLY A 157 -3.31 -16.01 -13.37
CA GLY A 157 -3.07 -17.45 -13.37
C GLY A 157 -2.90 -18.10 -11.99
N ALA A 158 -3.18 -17.37 -10.91
CA ALA A 158 -3.19 -17.95 -9.57
C ALA A 158 -4.46 -18.78 -9.33
N GLU A 159 -4.33 -19.87 -8.58
CA GLU A 159 -5.43 -20.68 -8.06
C GLU A 159 -5.77 -20.25 -6.64
N LEU A 160 -7.08 -20.11 -6.35
CA LEU A 160 -7.57 -19.75 -5.02
C LEU A 160 -8.09 -20.99 -4.28
N THR A 161 -7.59 -21.20 -3.08
CA THR A 161 -8.07 -22.23 -2.14
C THR A 161 -8.35 -21.60 -0.78
N TYR A 162 -9.05 -22.32 0.08
CA TYR A 162 -9.32 -21.87 1.45
C TYR A 162 -8.67 -22.80 2.47
N ASP A 163 -7.75 -22.25 3.27
CA ASP A 163 -7.15 -22.94 4.38
C ASP A 163 -8.05 -22.82 5.62
N SER A 164 -8.67 -23.93 6.00
CA SER A 164 -9.59 -23.98 7.13
C SER A 164 -8.88 -23.89 8.50
N LYS A 165 -7.59 -24.25 8.58
CA LYS A 165 -6.80 -24.16 9.82
C LYS A 165 -6.44 -22.69 10.09
N LEU A 166 -5.93 -22.01 9.08
CA LEU A 166 -5.53 -20.60 9.18
C LEU A 166 -6.69 -19.62 8.97
N ARG A 167 -7.87 -20.13 8.53
CA ARG A 167 -9.05 -19.30 8.19
C ARG A 167 -8.73 -18.18 7.21
N ALA A 168 -7.90 -18.48 6.23
CA ALA A 168 -7.43 -17.55 5.23
C ALA A 168 -7.59 -18.14 3.83
N PHE A 169 -7.73 -17.29 2.82
CA PHE A 169 -7.56 -17.73 1.44
C PHE A 169 -6.08 -17.92 1.16
N TYR A 170 -5.80 -18.90 0.33
CA TYR A 170 -4.46 -19.22 -0.14
C TYR A 170 -4.45 -19.14 -1.67
N LEU A 171 -3.58 -18.30 -2.20
CA LEU A 171 -3.32 -18.14 -3.61
C LEU A 171 -2.03 -18.88 -3.94
N SER A 172 -2.03 -19.68 -5.01
CA SER A 172 -0.85 -20.42 -5.46
C SER A 172 -0.82 -20.55 -6.98
N CYS A 173 0.37 -20.56 -7.53
CA CYS A 173 0.62 -20.84 -8.95
C CYS A 173 1.00 -22.29 -9.15
N ARG A 174 0.62 -22.90 -10.29
CA ARG A 174 0.88 -24.34 -10.55
C ARG A 174 2.36 -24.69 -10.49
N ASN A 175 3.21 -23.85 -11.04
CA ASN A 175 4.65 -24.08 -11.08
C ASN A 175 5.34 -23.99 -9.70
N ALA A 176 4.69 -23.38 -8.70
CA ALA A 176 5.23 -23.33 -7.33
C ALA A 176 5.13 -24.67 -6.59
N ARG A 177 4.17 -25.54 -6.98
CA ARG A 177 3.99 -26.87 -6.36
C ARG A 177 5.08 -27.87 -6.74
N GLU A 178 5.68 -27.71 -7.94
CA GLU A 178 6.76 -28.60 -8.40
C GLU A 178 8.09 -28.35 -7.66
N HIS A 179 8.26 -27.18 -7.06
CA HIS A 179 9.45 -26.84 -6.26
C HIS A 179 9.31 -27.14 -4.75
N GLY A 180 8.07 -27.41 -4.26
CA GLY A 180 7.77 -27.69 -2.83
C GLY A 180 7.60 -29.16 -2.49
N ASP A 181 7.40 -30.05 -3.45
CA ASP A 181 7.09 -31.48 -3.24
C ASP A 181 8.33 -32.42 -3.37
N ALA A 182 9.52 -31.94 -2.98
CA ALA A 182 10.69 -32.80 -2.79
C ALA A 182 10.69 -33.52 -1.43
N GLY A 183 9.51 -33.87 -0.90
CA GLY A 183 9.32 -34.41 0.45
C GLY A 183 8.52 -35.70 0.56
N SER A 184 8.58 -36.62 -0.46
CA SER A 184 8.17 -38.02 -0.29
C SER A 184 9.06 -38.97 -1.09
N GLY A 185 10.34 -38.98 -0.78
CA GLY A 185 11.34 -39.92 -1.29
C GLY A 185 12.18 -40.42 -0.11
N ASP A 186 12.36 -41.73 -0.03
CA ASP A 186 13.09 -42.50 0.96
C ASP A 186 14.40 -41.85 1.46
N PRO A 187 14.73 -41.94 2.75
CA PRO A 187 15.94 -41.35 3.31
C PRO A 187 17.16 -42.30 3.12
N ALA A 188 17.72 -42.35 1.90
CA ALA A 188 18.99 -43.01 1.65
C ALA A 188 19.70 -42.41 0.44
N ASN A 189 20.15 -41.17 0.52
CA ASN A 189 21.43 -40.72 -0.04
C ASN A 189 21.68 -39.27 0.36
N GLY A 190 22.69 -39.06 1.19
CA GLY A 190 23.09 -37.75 1.64
C GLY A 190 23.78 -36.95 0.53
N SER A 191 23.28 -35.76 0.31
CA SER A 191 24.09 -34.60 -0.05
C SER A 191 23.37 -33.36 0.50
N SER A 192 23.99 -32.78 1.52
CA SER A 192 23.61 -31.51 2.11
C SER A 192 23.86 -30.39 1.11
N ASP A 193 22.79 -29.89 0.51
CA ASP A 193 22.77 -28.55 -0.04
C ASP A 193 21.56 -27.81 0.53
N ASN A 194 21.77 -27.24 1.74
CA ASN A 194 20.87 -26.32 2.38
C ASN A 194 21.01 -24.95 1.74
N GLY A 195 20.24 -24.71 0.69
CA GLY A 195 20.17 -23.45 0.00
C GLY A 195 19.08 -23.55 -1.04
N ALA A 196 17.79 -23.53 -0.61
CA ALA A 196 16.70 -23.25 -1.53
C ALA A 196 16.89 -21.79 -2.02
N SER A 197 17.76 -21.65 -3.04
CA SER A 197 17.90 -20.43 -3.81
C SER A 197 16.56 -20.19 -4.50
N CYS A 198 15.75 -19.31 -3.95
CA CYS A 198 14.60 -18.74 -4.62
C CYS A 198 15.13 -18.05 -5.87
N THR A 199 15.12 -18.74 -7.01
CA THR A 199 15.55 -18.18 -8.28
C THR A 199 14.59 -17.08 -8.68
N VAL A 200 15.02 -15.82 -8.49
CA VAL A 200 14.46 -14.69 -9.20
C VAL A 200 14.73 -14.95 -10.68
N GLY A 201 13.70 -15.40 -11.43
CA GLY A 201 13.85 -15.77 -12.84
C GLY A 201 12.82 -16.76 -13.37
N GLY A 202 12.01 -17.37 -12.49
CA GLY A 202 10.85 -18.14 -12.91
C GLY A 202 9.58 -17.31 -12.79
N HIS A 203 8.94 -16.97 -13.91
CA HIS A 203 7.64 -16.31 -13.87
C HIS A 203 6.59 -17.28 -13.35
N PHE A 204 6.03 -17.01 -12.17
CA PHE A 204 4.92 -17.78 -11.61
C PHE A 204 3.59 -17.37 -12.23
N LEU A 205 3.46 -16.08 -12.54
CA LEU A 205 2.25 -15.45 -13.08
C LEU A 205 2.37 -15.24 -14.60
N LYS A 206 1.21 -15.14 -15.25
CA LYS A 206 1.12 -14.87 -16.69
C LYS A 206 0.33 -13.60 -16.94
N GLY A 207 0.82 -12.79 -17.87
CA GLY A 207 0.14 -11.58 -18.30
C GLY A 207 -1.26 -11.87 -18.85
N ALA A 208 -2.20 -10.97 -18.55
CA ALA A 208 -3.59 -11.11 -18.94
C ALA A 208 -4.22 -9.77 -19.31
N TYR A 209 -5.27 -9.82 -20.13
CA TYR A 209 -6.19 -8.69 -20.29
C TYR A 209 -7.31 -8.80 -19.26
N MET A 210 -7.55 -7.74 -18.50
CA MET A 210 -8.60 -7.73 -17.50
C MET A 210 -9.35 -6.39 -17.45
N LEU A 211 -10.67 -6.49 -17.20
CA LEU A 211 -11.54 -5.39 -16.88
C LEU A 211 -11.84 -5.44 -15.38
N LEU A 212 -11.53 -4.40 -14.64
CA LEU A 212 -11.89 -4.31 -13.23
C LEU A 212 -13.35 -3.85 -13.07
N ASP A 213 -14.11 -4.55 -12.24
CA ASP A 213 -15.51 -4.21 -11.95
C ASP A 213 -15.67 -2.84 -11.27
N GLU A 214 -14.62 -2.39 -10.59
CA GLU A 214 -14.52 -1.07 -9.96
C GLU A 214 -13.11 -0.52 -10.11
N ALA A 215 -12.98 0.80 -10.17
CA ALA A 215 -11.68 1.49 -10.14
C ALA A 215 -11.12 1.46 -8.70
N SER A 216 -10.72 0.26 -8.25
CA SER A 216 -10.16 0.05 -6.91
C SER A 216 -8.70 0.48 -6.85
N VAL A 217 -8.36 1.46 -6.02
CA VAL A 217 -6.97 1.93 -5.80
C VAL A 217 -6.07 0.78 -5.38
N THR A 218 -6.39 0.15 -4.26
CA THR A 218 -5.56 -0.94 -3.70
C THR A 218 -5.61 -2.20 -4.56
N GLY A 219 -6.73 -2.48 -5.23
CA GLY A 219 -6.86 -3.58 -6.19
C GLY A 219 -5.92 -3.38 -7.38
N THR A 220 -5.97 -2.19 -8.00
CA THR A 220 -5.09 -1.82 -9.12
C THR A 220 -3.63 -1.90 -8.71
N ALA A 221 -3.26 -1.30 -7.58
CA ALA A 221 -1.88 -1.29 -7.09
C ALA A 221 -1.34 -2.71 -6.84
N ASN A 222 -2.14 -3.57 -6.22
CA ASN A 222 -1.74 -4.95 -5.93
C ASN A 222 -1.58 -5.80 -7.20
N ILE A 223 -2.51 -5.66 -8.15
CA ILE A 223 -2.42 -6.34 -9.46
C ILE A 223 -1.23 -5.80 -10.26
N LEU A 224 -1.02 -4.49 -10.25
CA LEU A 224 0.10 -3.83 -10.91
C LEU A 224 1.44 -4.39 -10.41
N MET A 225 1.63 -4.47 -9.09
CA MET A 225 2.82 -5.06 -8.47
C MET A 225 3.03 -6.51 -8.91
N ALA A 226 1.99 -7.33 -8.88
CA ALA A 226 2.07 -8.72 -9.33
C ALA A 226 2.41 -8.85 -10.82
N ALA A 227 1.85 -7.98 -11.66
CA ALA A 227 2.02 -8.00 -13.10
C ALA A 227 3.44 -7.61 -13.56
N THR A 228 4.20 -6.86 -12.74
CA THR A 228 5.57 -6.45 -13.10
C THR A 228 6.52 -7.63 -13.32
N LEU A 229 6.29 -8.75 -12.63
CA LEU A 229 7.09 -9.97 -12.73
C LEU A 229 6.32 -11.13 -13.42
N ALA A 230 5.15 -10.86 -14.02
CA ALA A 230 4.39 -11.86 -14.75
C ALA A 230 4.98 -12.09 -16.18
N GLU A 231 4.91 -13.31 -16.69
CA GLU A 231 5.33 -13.61 -18.06
C GLU A 231 4.42 -12.92 -19.09
N GLY A 232 4.98 -12.11 -19.97
CA GLY A 232 4.27 -11.47 -21.08
C GLY A 232 3.60 -10.16 -20.70
N LYS A 233 2.50 -9.82 -21.37
CA LYS A 233 1.82 -8.53 -21.28
C LYS A 233 0.57 -8.61 -20.45
N THR A 234 0.43 -7.70 -19.47
CA THR A 234 -0.81 -7.46 -18.74
C THR A 234 -1.44 -6.15 -19.19
N THR A 235 -2.75 -6.14 -19.38
CA THR A 235 -3.54 -4.92 -19.63
C THR A 235 -4.65 -4.84 -18.60
N ILE A 236 -4.68 -3.75 -17.82
CA ILE A 236 -5.70 -3.50 -16.82
C ILE A 236 -6.60 -2.37 -17.35
N TYR A 237 -7.84 -2.67 -17.67
CA TYR A 237 -8.86 -1.70 -18.04
C TYR A 237 -9.69 -1.34 -16.80
N ASN A 238 -10.14 -0.09 -16.72
CA ASN A 238 -10.80 0.50 -15.55
C ASN A 238 -9.87 0.50 -14.30
N ALA A 239 -8.56 0.67 -14.54
CA ALA A 239 -7.59 0.86 -13.48
C ALA A 239 -7.86 2.16 -12.71
N ALA A 240 -7.58 2.17 -11.42
CA ALA A 240 -7.51 3.40 -10.64
C ALA A 240 -6.34 4.27 -11.14
N CYS A 241 -6.53 5.59 -11.17
CA CYS A 241 -5.53 6.53 -11.68
C CYS A 241 -5.22 7.67 -10.70
N GLU A 242 -5.56 7.49 -9.44
CA GLU A 242 -5.23 8.43 -8.36
C GLU A 242 -3.71 8.61 -8.23
N PRO A 243 -3.25 9.74 -7.69
CA PRO A 243 -1.83 10.04 -7.51
C PRO A 243 -1.03 8.89 -6.86
N TYR A 244 -1.61 8.16 -5.92
CA TYR A 244 -0.95 7.02 -5.25
C TYR A 244 -0.54 5.92 -6.24
N VAL A 245 -1.46 5.49 -7.10
CA VAL A 245 -1.20 4.47 -8.13
C VAL A 245 -0.19 4.98 -9.16
N GLN A 246 -0.25 6.28 -9.49
CA GLN A 246 0.73 6.89 -10.37
C GLN A 246 2.13 6.87 -9.76
N GLN A 247 2.26 7.20 -8.46
CA GLN A 247 3.54 7.21 -7.77
C GLN A 247 4.11 5.80 -7.59
N LEU A 248 3.28 4.82 -7.24
CA LEU A 248 3.67 3.42 -7.25
C LEU A 248 4.18 3.01 -8.64
N SER A 249 3.45 3.37 -9.70
CA SER A 249 3.86 3.05 -11.08
C SER A 249 5.21 3.68 -11.44
N LYS A 250 5.42 4.95 -11.06
CA LYS A 250 6.70 5.66 -11.28
C LYS A 250 7.85 5.02 -10.51
N MET A 251 7.62 4.61 -9.25
CA MET A 251 8.61 3.89 -8.46
C MET A 251 8.96 2.55 -9.12
N LEU A 252 7.97 1.77 -9.55
CA LEU A 252 8.19 0.49 -10.23
C LEU A 252 8.96 0.68 -11.55
N VAL A 253 8.66 1.73 -12.33
CA VAL A 253 9.44 2.08 -13.52
C VAL A 253 10.90 2.44 -13.17
N ALA A 254 11.12 3.19 -12.09
CA ALA A 254 12.47 3.47 -11.60
C ALA A 254 13.20 2.19 -11.15
N MET A 255 12.45 1.18 -10.69
CA MET A 255 12.97 -0.16 -10.37
C MET A 255 13.22 -1.04 -11.63
N GLY A 256 12.85 -0.56 -12.82
CA GLY A 256 13.06 -1.27 -14.09
C GLY A 256 11.81 -1.92 -14.70
N ALA A 257 10.62 -1.68 -14.14
CA ALA A 257 9.38 -2.19 -14.74
C ALA A 257 9.03 -1.45 -16.05
N ASP A 258 8.43 -2.15 -16.98
CA ASP A 258 7.90 -1.60 -18.24
C ASP A 258 6.38 -1.37 -18.11
N ILE A 259 6.00 -0.14 -17.80
CA ILE A 259 4.62 0.28 -17.53
C ILE A 259 4.27 1.48 -18.40
N THR A 260 3.13 1.41 -19.09
CA THR A 260 2.56 2.49 -19.90
C THR A 260 1.12 2.78 -19.50
N GLY A 261 0.63 4.00 -19.81
CA GLY A 261 -0.72 4.44 -19.45
C GLY A 261 -0.84 4.99 -18.01
N ILE A 262 0.28 5.31 -17.36
CA ILE A 262 0.29 5.90 -16.01
C ILE A 262 -0.56 7.18 -15.99
N GLY A 263 -1.47 7.27 -15.02
CA GLY A 263 -2.41 8.40 -14.92
C GLY A 263 -3.67 8.25 -15.75
N SER A 264 -3.86 7.12 -16.43
CA SER A 264 -5.10 6.77 -17.13
C SER A 264 -5.77 5.53 -16.54
N ASN A 265 -7.00 5.28 -16.96
CA ASN A 265 -7.73 4.07 -16.56
C ASN A 265 -7.36 2.81 -17.36
N LEU A 266 -6.34 2.91 -18.20
CA LEU A 266 -5.82 1.81 -19.01
C LEU A 266 -4.31 1.67 -18.79
N LEU A 267 -3.93 0.73 -17.94
CA LEU A 267 -2.52 0.41 -17.69
C LEU A 267 -2.09 -0.80 -18.52
N THR A 268 -0.89 -0.72 -19.08
CA THR A 268 -0.24 -1.83 -19.75
C THR A 268 1.11 -2.08 -19.12
N ILE A 269 1.36 -3.32 -18.72
CA ILE A 269 2.57 -3.78 -18.06
C ILE A 269 3.17 -4.89 -18.91
N ASN A 270 4.42 -4.75 -19.33
CA ASN A 270 5.19 -5.85 -19.86
C ASN A 270 6.05 -6.41 -18.72
N GLY A 271 5.85 -7.65 -18.37
CA GLY A 271 6.57 -8.26 -17.26
C GLY A 271 8.07 -8.36 -17.54
N VAL A 272 8.85 -8.16 -16.48
CA VAL A 272 10.33 -8.21 -16.53
C VAL A 272 10.83 -9.38 -15.67
N SER A 273 12.05 -9.83 -15.92
CA SER A 273 12.65 -10.95 -15.16
C SER A 273 13.01 -10.59 -13.74
N GLU A 274 13.36 -9.33 -13.49
CA GLU A 274 13.77 -8.82 -12.17
C GLU A 274 13.56 -7.32 -12.08
N LEU A 275 13.44 -6.82 -10.85
CA LEU A 275 13.41 -5.41 -10.51
C LEU A 275 14.63 -5.05 -9.66
N GLN A 276 15.14 -3.84 -9.84
CA GLN A 276 16.30 -3.29 -9.13
C GLN A 276 15.87 -2.41 -7.96
N GLY A 277 16.86 -1.94 -7.17
CA GLY A 277 16.63 -0.94 -6.15
C GLY A 277 16.30 0.43 -6.74
N ALA A 278 15.62 1.27 -5.94
CA ALA A 278 15.29 2.63 -6.33
C ALA A 278 15.19 3.56 -5.11
N GLU A 279 15.19 4.86 -5.36
CA GLU A 279 14.81 5.88 -4.37
C GLU A 279 13.44 6.45 -4.73
N HIS A 280 12.59 6.63 -3.72
CA HIS A 280 11.26 7.20 -3.88
C HIS A 280 10.92 8.16 -2.74
N THR A 281 10.22 9.24 -3.06
CA THR A 281 9.71 10.19 -2.07
C THR A 281 8.19 10.20 -2.13
N ILE A 282 7.55 9.81 -1.03
CA ILE A 282 6.09 9.80 -0.89
C ILE A 282 5.55 11.23 -0.98
N LEU A 283 4.49 11.42 -1.76
CA LEU A 283 3.82 12.71 -1.87
C LEU A 283 3.18 13.12 -0.53
N PRO A 284 2.99 14.43 -0.30
CA PRO A 284 2.11 14.92 0.76
C PRO A 284 0.70 14.33 0.61
N ASP A 285 0.04 14.03 1.74
CA ASP A 285 -1.29 13.41 1.70
C ASP A 285 -2.35 14.41 1.22
N MET A 286 -2.83 14.22 -0.01
CA MET A 286 -3.85 15.08 -0.61
C MET A 286 -5.19 15.05 0.17
N ILE A 287 -5.46 13.96 0.92
CA ILE A 287 -6.66 13.85 1.77
C ILE A 287 -6.52 14.75 2.98
N GLU A 288 -5.32 14.82 3.60
CA GLU A 288 -5.04 15.80 4.66
C GLU A 288 -5.15 17.23 4.14
N VAL A 289 -4.59 17.52 2.95
CA VAL A 289 -4.72 18.86 2.32
C VAL A 289 -6.20 19.24 2.18
N GLY A 290 -7.03 18.36 1.61
CA GLY A 290 -8.48 18.60 1.49
C GLY A 290 -9.14 18.81 2.85
N SER A 291 -8.76 18.01 3.85
CA SER A 291 -9.28 18.12 5.22
C SER A 291 -8.89 19.46 5.87
N PHE A 292 -7.66 19.95 5.67
CA PHE A 292 -7.22 21.24 6.19
C PHE A 292 -7.93 22.42 5.48
N ILE A 293 -8.18 22.34 4.18
CA ILE A 293 -9.00 23.32 3.46
C ILE A 293 -10.41 23.37 4.06
N GLY A 294 -11.03 22.19 4.22
CA GLY A 294 -12.37 22.08 4.81
C GLY A 294 -12.41 22.60 6.25
N MET A 295 -11.41 22.27 7.06
CA MET A 295 -11.29 22.76 8.43
C MET A 295 -11.20 24.29 8.48
N ALA A 296 -10.36 24.91 7.65
CA ALA A 296 -10.24 26.35 7.57
C ALA A 296 -11.55 27.01 7.17
N ALA A 297 -12.21 26.50 6.14
CA ALA A 297 -13.48 27.02 5.67
C ALA A 297 -14.60 26.92 6.73
N MET A 298 -14.77 25.77 7.37
CA MET A 298 -15.79 25.54 8.39
C MET A 298 -15.62 26.45 9.63
N ASN A 299 -14.38 26.77 9.98
CA ASN A 299 -14.07 27.65 11.12
C ASN A 299 -13.89 29.13 10.72
N ARG A 300 -14.16 29.49 9.45
CA ARG A 300 -13.92 30.85 8.94
C ARG A 300 -12.53 31.36 9.28
N SER A 301 -11.55 30.52 9.03
CA SER A 301 -10.15 30.68 9.46
C SER A 301 -9.25 31.05 8.29
N SER A 302 -8.07 31.56 8.60
CA SER A 302 -7.03 31.87 7.61
C SER A 302 -5.79 31.04 7.90
N ILE A 303 -5.49 30.05 7.04
CA ILE A 303 -4.32 29.17 7.19
C ILE A 303 -3.51 29.04 5.90
N THR A 304 -2.23 28.77 6.04
CA THR A 304 -1.36 28.35 4.93
C THR A 304 -1.02 26.89 5.07
N ILE A 305 -1.33 26.09 4.05
CA ILE A 305 -0.96 24.70 3.95
C ILE A 305 0.29 24.62 3.11
N LYS A 306 1.39 24.14 3.70
CA LYS A 306 2.73 24.15 3.10
C LYS A 306 3.02 22.87 2.32
N ASN A 307 3.82 22.99 1.24
CA ASN A 307 4.37 21.84 0.50
C ASN A 307 3.29 20.82 0.11
N VAL A 308 2.22 21.28 -0.53
CA VAL A 308 1.04 20.43 -0.83
C VAL A 308 1.22 19.55 -2.06
N SER A 309 2.32 19.72 -2.81
CA SER A 309 2.49 19.13 -4.15
C SER A 309 1.32 19.48 -5.08
N TYR A 310 1.10 20.77 -5.30
CA TYR A 310 -0.11 21.32 -5.92
C TYR A 310 -0.50 20.64 -7.24
N GLU A 311 0.48 20.30 -8.07
CA GLU A 311 0.27 19.61 -9.35
C GLU A 311 -0.34 18.20 -9.20
N ASN A 312 -0.18 17.57 -8.01
CA ASN A 312 -0.68 16.23 -7.71
C ASN A 312 -2.00 16.23 -6.92
N LEU A 313 -2.58 17.40 -6.61
CA LEU A 313 -3.86 17.49 -5.90
C LEU A 313 -5.07 17.12 -6.78
N GLY A 314 -4.88 17.00 -8.09
CA GLY A 314 -5.92 16.66 -9.04
C GLY A 314 -7.12 17.62 -8.98
N ILE A 315 -8.31 17.08 -8.75
CA ILE A 315 -9.56 17.85 -8.75
C ILE A 315 -9.84 18.59 -7.43
N ILE A 316 -9.07 18.35 -6.36
CA ILE A 316 -9.35 18.88 -5.01
C ILE A 316 -9.53 20.40 -4.99
N PRO A 317 -8.61 21.23 -5.53
CA PRO A 317 -8.76 22.68 -5.52
C PRO A 317 -10.03 23.13 -6.22
N GLU A 318 -10.36 22.51 -7.35
CA GLU A 318 -11.56 22.85 -8.13
C GLU A 318 -12.85 22.48 -7.40
N CYS A 319 -12.90 21.33 -6.71
CA CYS A 319 -14.06 20.94 -5.90
C CYS A 319 -14.34 21.97 -4.80
N PHE A 320 -13.30 22.45 -4.11
CA PHE A 320 -13.46 23.49 -3.08
C PHE A 320 -13.83 24.85 -3.67
N ARG A 321 -13.28 25.22 -4.84
CA ARG A 321 -13.66 26.44 -5.57
C ARG A 321 -15.17 26.44 -5.89
N ARG A 322 -15.70 25.31 -6.35
CA ARG A 322 -17.14 25.16 -6.67
C ARG A 322 -18.05 25.25 -5.44
N LEU A 323 -17.52 24.95 -4.26
CA LEU A 323 -18.19 25.22 -2.98
C LEU A 323 -18.06 26.68 -2.52
N GLY A 324 -17.48 27.56 -3.34
CA GLY A 324 -17.30 28.98 -3.05
C GLY A 324 -16.11 29.27 -2.13
N ILE A 325 -15.23 28.28 -1.87
CA ILE A 325 -14.06 28.45 -1.04
C ILE A 325 -12.92 29.01 -1.89
N LYS A 326 -12.41 30.17 -1.50
CA LYS A 326 -11.26 30.80 -2.16
C LYS A 326 -9.97 30.11 -1.74
N LEU A 327 -9.17 29.75 -2.73
CA LEU A 327 -7.84 29.17 -2.55
C LEU A 327 -6.84 30.02 -3.33
N GLU A 328 -5.76 30.42 -2.69
CA GLU A 328 -4.65 31.11 -3.33
C GLU A 328 -3.45 30.17 -3.40
N GLN A 329 -3.05 29.80 -4.61
CA GLN A 329 -1.81 29.09 -4.83
C GLN A 329 -0.62 30.04 -4.63
N ARG A 330 0.32 29.64 -3.78
CA ARG A 330 1.55 30.40 -3.50
C ARG A 330 2.78 29.49 -3.70
N GLY A 331 3.15 29.28 -4.96
CA GLY A 331 4.12 28.25 -5.32
C GLY A 331 3.54 26.87 -5.10
N ASP A 332 4.17 26.07 -4.23
CA ASP A 332 3.68 24.74 -3.82
C ASP A 332 2.84 24.77 -2.53
N ASP A 333 2.47 25.97 -2.05
CA ASP A 333 1.61 26.16 -0.88
C ASP A 333 0.20 26.56 -1.30
N ILE A 334 -0.78 26.29 -0.44
CA ILE A 334 -2.14 26.80 -0.53
C ILE A 334 -2.40 27.74 0.64
N PHE A 335 -2.82 28.96 0.34
CA PHE A 335 -3.39 29.86 1.32
C PHE A 335 -4.92 29.84 1.24
N VAL A 336 -5.58 29.55 2.36
CA VAL A 336 -7.01 29.60 2.50
C VAL A 336 -7.34 30.89 3.28
N PRO A 337 -7.90 31.94 2.60
CA PRO A 337 -8.25 33.17 3.29
C PRO A 337 -9.51 33.00 4.14
N GLU A 338 -9.64 33.83 5.16
CA GLU A 338 -10.88 33.94 5.92
C GLU A 338 -12.03 34.40 5.01
N GLN A 339 -13.19 33.72 5.08
CA GLN A 339 -14.41 34.08 4.37
C GLN A 339 -15.62 34.03 5.33
N GLU A 340 -16.52 35.00 5.22
CA GLU A 340 -17.73 35.04 6.03
C GLU A 340 -18.88 34.23 5.42
N CYS A 341 -18.92 34.15 4.09
CA CYS A 341 -19.94 33.41 3.33
C CYS A 341 -19.32 32.67 2.15
N TYR A 342 -20.01 31.64 1.72
CA TYR A 342 -19.63 30.79 0.58
C TYR A 342 -20.79 30.76 -0.41
N GLU A 343 -20.50 31.13 -1.68
CA GLU A 343 -21.47 31.06 -2.77
C GLU A 343 -21.20 29.77 -3.57
N ILE A 344 -22.05 28.77 -3.35
CA ILE A 344 -21.94 27.49 -4.06
C ILE A 344 -22.29 27.71 -5.52
N GLU A 345 -21.42 27.24 -6.43
CA GLU A 345 -21.66 27.28 -7.87
C GLU A 345 -22.87 26.42 -8.21
N SER A 346 -23.92 27.04 -8.75
CA SER A 346 -25.10 26.31 -9.19
C SER A 346 -24.84 25.69 -10.56
N PHE A 347 -25.15 24.41 -10.69
CA PHE A 347 -25.17 23.77 -11.99
C PHE A 347 -26.34 24.31 -12.79
N LEU A 348 -26.08 24.81 -13.99
CA LEU A 348 -27.06 25.12 -15.01
C LEU A 348 -27.50 23.80 -15.69
N ASP A 349 -28.00 22.84 -14.95
CA ASP A 349 -28.71 21.80 -15.61
C ASP A 349 -30.20 22.15 -15.55
N GLY A 350 -30.75 22.41 -16.72
CA GLY A 350 -32.13 22.75 -16.93
C GLY A 350 -33.06 21.53 -16.91
N SER A 351 -32.70 20.46 -16.20
CA SER A 351 -33.53 19.26 -16.09
C SER A 351 -34.31 19.21 -14.78
#